data_9fe099f1c2aabd7ddc67080f783f2042
#
_entry.id   9fe099f1c2aabd7ddc67080f783f2042
#
_cell.length_a   1.000
_cell.length_b   1.000
_cell.length_c   1.000
_cell.angle_alpha   90.00
_cell.angle_beta   90.00
_cell.angle_gamma   90.00
#
_symmetry.space_group_name_H-M   'P 1'
#
loop_
_entity.id
_entity.type
_entity.pdbx_description
1 polymer ?
#
loop_
_entity_poly.entity_id
_entity_poly.type
_entity_poly.pdbx_seq_one_letter_code
_entity_poly.pdbx_strand_id
1 'polypeptide(L)'
;MLSKACFSTLVSGSVLMAVCALAGDKTVDPKLLPPASTKQGVTYATDIQPIFAKSCYTCHGPKNQKPKGKLRLDTLEFVLKGGEDGPALVKGDSAKSVVVANVSHQGDPDDYMPPPDNKANIAPLTKEQIGLIRAWIDQGAK
;
A
#
# COMPACT_ATOMS: atom_id res chain seq x y z
N MET A 1 -23.09 67.60 -20.25
CA MET A 1 -24.01 66.96 -19.32
C MET A 1 -23.45 65.59 -18.97
N LEU A 2 -23.22 65.34 -17.77
CA LEU A 2 -22.51 64.33 -16.98
C LEU A 2 -22.17 62.97 -17.61
N SER A 3 -20.89 62.76 -17.72
CA SER A 3 -20.23 61.47 -17.88
C SER A 3 -20.37 60.66 -16.59
N LYS A 4 -20.82 59.38 -16.66
CA LYS A 4 -20.75 58.42 -15.57
C LYS A 4 -19.61 57.44 -15.85
N ALA A 5 -18.54 57.54 -15.09
CA ALA A 5 -17.42 56.60 -15.06
C ALA A 5 -17.88 55.27 -14.50
N CYS A 6 -17.58 54.21 -15.23
CA CYS A 6 -17.77 52.83 -14.78
C CYS A 6 -16.53 52.40 -14.03
N PHE A 7 -16.66 52.23 -12.69
CA PHE A 7 -15.60 51.70 -11.83
C PHE A 7 -15.59 50.18 -11.98
N SER A 8 -14.51 49.67 -12.56
CA SER A 8 -14.25 48.23 -12.64
C SER A 8 -13.53 47.78 -11.37
N THR A 9 -14.23 47.14 -10.48
CA THR A 9 -13.64 46.49 -9.31
C THR A 9 -13.02 45.16 -9.72
N LEU A 10 -11.70 45.09 -9.70
CA LEU A 10 -10.90 43.89 -9.79
C LEU A 10 -11.14 43.04 -8.52
N VAL A 11 -11.89 41.96 -8.65
CA VAL A 11 -11.96 40.90 -7.62
C VAL A 11 -10.74 40.01 -7.79
N SER A 12 -9.79 40.18 -6.87
CA SER A 12 -8.64 39.31 -6.71
C SER A 12 -9.13 37.96 -6.16
N GLY A 13 -9.28 36.98 -7.06
CA GLY A 13 -9.60 35.60 -6.71
C GLY A 13 -8.37 34.89 -6.15
N SER A 14 -8.22 34.85 -4.83
CA SER A 14 -7.28 33.94 -4.19
C SER A 14 -7.76 32.50 -4.42
N VAL A 15 -7.07 31.80 -5.33
CA VAL A 15 -7.22 30.36 -5.48
C VAL A 15 -6.59 29.71 -4.27
N LEU A 16 -7.42 29.32 -3.30
CA LEU A 16 -7.00 28.45 -2.21
C LEU A 16 -6.72 27.07 -2.80
N MET A 17 -5.45 26.77 -3.10
CA MET A 17 -5.03 25.40 -3.37
C MET A 17 -5.17 24.63 -2.05
N ALA A 18 -6.23 23.82 -1.97
CA ALA A 18 -6.34 22.81 -0.94
C ALA A 18 -5.19 21.80 -1.14
N VAL A 19 -4.15 21.95 -0.34
CA VAL A 19 -3.11 20.92 -0.20
C VAL A 19 -3.80 19.74 0.48
N CYS A 20 -4.21 18.77 -0.32
CA CYS A 20 -4.64 17.48 0.19
C CYS A 20 -3.39 16.85 0.81
N ALA A 21 -3.27 16.92 2.14
CA ALA A 21 -2.23 16.23 2.88
C ALA A 21 -2.46 14.72 2.66
N LEU A 22 -1.67 14.15 1.76
CA LEU A 22 -1.60 12.70 1.57
C LEU A 22 -1.04 12.12 2.87
N ALA A 23 -1.84 11.29 3.51
CA ALA A 23 -1.42 10.48 4.65
C ALA A 23 -0.08 9.79 4.29
N GLY A 24 0.90 9.96 5.18
CA GLY A 24 2.25 9.46 5.17
C GLY A 24 2.70 8.69 3.93
N ASP A 25 3.36 9.38 3.03
CA ASP A 25 4.03 8.77 1.88
C ASP A 25 5.23 7.94 2.39
N LYS A 26 4.99 6.67 2.74
CA LYS A 26 6.05 5.71 3.05
C LYS A 26 6.68 5.25 1.74
N THR A 27 7.27 6.19 0.99
CA THR A 27 8.02 5.87 -0.22
C THR A 27 9.30 5.13 0.15
N VAL A 28 9.42 3.94 -0.38
CA VAL A 28 10.65 3.16 -0.33
C VAL A 28 11.46 3.45 -1.59
N ASP A 29 12.79 3.51 -1.47
CA ASP A 29 13.63 3.60 -2.66
C ASP A 29 13.40 2.34 -3.53
N PRO A 30 12.83 2.48 -4.74
CA PRO A 30 12.54 1.34 -5.62
C PRO A 30 13.77 0.50 -5.95
N LYS A 31 14.98 1.07 -5.85
CA LYS A 31 16.25 0.39 -6.10
C LYS A 31 16.60 -0.63 -5.01
N LEU A 32 16.05 -0.47 -3.81
CA LEU A 32 16.26 -1.39 -2.69
C LEU A 32 15.26 -2.55 -2.68
N LEU A 33 14.20 -2.45 -3.49
CA LEU A 33 13.19 -3.49 -3.59
C LEU A 33 13.67 -4.64 -4.50
N PRO A 34 13.37 -5.91 -4.15
CA PRO A 34 13.57 -7.01 -5.07
C PRO A 34 12.86 -6.73 -6.41
N PRO A 35 13.41 -7.14 -7.56
CA PRO A 35 12.76 -6.92 -8.85
C PRO A 35 11.38 -7.58 -8.89
N ALA A 36 10.43 -6.94 -9.57
CA ALA A 36 9.13 -7.55 -9.82
C ALA A 36 9.29 -8.81 -10.68
N SER A 37 8.50 -9.83 -10.40
CA SER A 37 8.47 -11.06 -11.22
C SER A 37 8.06 -10.73 -12.66
N THR A 38 8.65 -11.43 -13.62
CA THR A 38 8.26 -11.32 -15.05
C THR A 38 6.99 -12.10 -15.38
N LYS A 39 6.43 -12.87 -14.41
CA LYS A 39 5.19 -13.62 -14.60
C LYS A 39 4.03 -12.68 -14.95
N GLN A 40 3.32 -13.01 -16.04
CA GLN A 40 2.10 -12.31 -16.46
C GLN A 40 0.85 -13.01 -15.92
N GLY A 41 -0.24 -12.24 -15.79
CA GLY A 41 -1.51 -12.79 -15.33
C GLY A 41 -1.49 -13.24 -13.86
N VAL A 42 -0.70 -12.56 -13.02
CA VAL A 42 -0.61 -12.86 -11.59
C VAL A 42 -1.94 -12.50 -10.94
N THR A 43 -2.53 -13.46 -10.21
CA THR A 43 -3.81 -13.26 -9.51
C THR A 43 -3.66 -13.44 -8.01
N TYR A 44 -4.56 -12.81 -7.26
CA TYR A 44 -4.59 -12.97 -5.82
C TYR A 44 -4.79 -14.43 -5.42
N ALA A 45 -5.81 -15.10 -5.96
CA ALA A 45 -6.23 -16.42 -5.51
C ALA A 45 -5.18 -17.51 -5.74
N THR A 46 -4.50 -17.48 -6.87
CA THR A 46 -3.55 -18.54 -7.23
C THR A 46 -2.13 -18.27 -6.80
N ASP A 47 -1.73 -17.01 -6.76
CA ASP A 47 -0.33 -16.62 -6.60
C ASP A 47 -0.01 -15.96 -5.27
N ILE A 48 -0.90 -15.10 -4.80
CA ILE A 48 -0.64 -14.24 -3.63
C ILE A 48 -1.23 -14.84 -2.35
N GLN A 49 -2.46 -15.34 -2.41
CA GLN A 49 -3.13 -15.92 -1.26
C GLN A 49 -2.32 -17.04 -0.58
N PRO A 50 -1.66 -17.97 -1.31
CA PRO A 50 -0.81 -18.98 -0.67
C PRO A 50 0.38 -18.38 0.11
N ILE A 51 0.97 -17.29 -0.39
CA ILE A 51 2.05 -16.58 0.30
C ILE A 51 1.51 -15.96 1.59
N PHE A 52 0.40 -15.22 1.50
CA PHE A 52 -0.22 -14.59 2.65
C PHE A 52 -0.74 -15.60 3.68
N ALA A 53 -1.30 -16.72 3.22
CA ALA A 53 -1.76 -17.78 4.11
C ALA A 53 -0.64 -18.35 4.97
N LYS A 54 0.53 -18.54 4.38
CA LYS A 54 1.70 -19.09 5.08
C LYS A 54 2.36 -18.07 6.00
N SER A 55 2.47 -16.82 5.56
CA SER A 55 3.34 -15.82 6.20
C SER A 55 2.61 -14.71 6.95
N CYS A 56 1.30 -14.51 6.72
CA CYS A 56 0.58 -13.34 7.25
C CYS A 56 -0.65 -13.71 8.07
N TYR A 57 -1.31 -14.86 7.81
CA TYR A 57 -2.61 -15.18 8.40
C TYR A 57 -2.60 -15.39 9.91
N THR A 58 -1.45 -15.66 10.51
CA THR A 58 -1.35 -15.74 11.97
C THR A 58 -1.78 -14.44 12.64
N CYS A 59 -1.48 -13.29 12.04
CA CYS A 59 -1.84 -11.97 12.56
C CYS A 59 -2.94 -11.28 11.74
N HIS A 60 -3.02 -11.56 10.42
CA HIS A 60 -3.90 -10.87 9.48
C HIS A 60 -4.90 -11.81 8.77
N GLY A 61 -5.13 -13.00 9.31
CA GLY A 61 -5.97 -14.03 8.70
C GLY A 61 -7.38 -14.14 9.29
N PRO A 62 -8.20 -15.05 8.74
CA PRO A 62 -9.62 -15.18 9.06
C PRO A 62 -9.91 -15.63 10.49
N LYS A 63 -8.96 -16.32 11.13
CA LYS A 63 -9.11 -16.78 12.52
C LYS A 63 -8.86 -15.70 13.55
N ASN A 64 -8.28 -14.57 13.15
CA ASN A 64 -7.97 -13.47 14.04
C ASN A 64 -9.15 -12.50 14.10
N GLN A 65 -9.90 -12.49 15.22
CA GLN A 65 -11.03 -11.60 15.42
C GLN A 65 -10.61 -10.13 15.59
N LYS A 66 -9.37 -9.89 15.97
CA LYS A 66 -8.79 -8.54 16.13
C LYS A 66 -7.45 -8.49 15.38
N PRO A 67 -7.49 -8.47 14.04
CA PRO A 67 -6.26 -8.45 13.26
C PRO A 67 -5.45 -7.17 13.56
N LYS A 68 -4.13 -7.30 13.64
CA LYS A 68 -3.25 -6.17 13.87
C LYS A 68 -3.46 -5.10 12.79
N GLY A 69 -3.50 -3.82 13.20
CA GLY A 69 -3.78 -2.70 12.30
C GLY A 69 -5.16 -2.78 11.63
N LYS A 70 -6.09 -3.61 12.14
CA LYS A 70 -7.38 -3.94 11.50
C LYS A 70 -7.24 -4.43 10.05
N LEU A 71 -6.03 -4.80 9.64
CA LEU A 71 -5.71 -5.28 8.30
C LEU A 71 -6.00 -6.78 8.19
N ARG A 72 -6.82 -7.17 7.22
CA ARG A 72 -7.04 -8.55 6.82
C ARG A 72 -6.45 -8.82 5.45
N LEU A 73 -5.81 -9.99 5.31
CA LEU A 73 -5.11 -10.39 4.09
C LEU A 73 -5.63 -11.73 3.54
N ASP A 74 -6.81 -12.18 3.95
CA ASP A 74 -7.36 -13.49 3.61
C ASP A 74 -8.31 -13.50 2.41
N THR A 75 -8.76 -12.33 1.97
CA THR A 75 -9.53 -12.17 0.74
C THR A 75 -9.03 -10.95 -0.03
N LEU A 76 -9.19 -10.99 -1.36
CA LEU A 76 -8.85 -9.84 -2.22
C LEU A 76 -9.57 -8.56 -1.75
N GLU A 77 -10.86 -8.67 -1.41
CA GLU A 77 -11.67 -7.55 -0.94
C GLU A 77 -11.03 -6.87 0.28
N PHE A 78 -10.65 -7.65 1.29
CA PHE A 78 -10.04 -7.11 2.50
C PHE A 78 -8.64 -6.53 2.26
N VAL A 79 -7.85 -7.16 1.40
CA VAL A 79 -6.55 -6.61 1.01
C VAL A 79 -6.70 -5.24 0.35
N LEU A 80 -7.67 -5.10 -0.54
CA LEU A 80 -7.95 -3.84 -1.23
C LEU A 80 -8.57 -2.78 -0.34
N LYS A 81 -9.33 -3.20 0.68
CA LYS A 81 -9.89 -2.30 1.69
C LYS A 81 -8.80 -1.64 2.54
N GLY A 82 -7.73 -2.38 2.86
CA GLY A 82 -6.66 -1.92 3.75
C GLY A 82 -7.01 -2.05 5.23
N GLY A 83 -6.22 -1.40 6.06
CA GLY A 83 -6.32 -1.40 7.52
C GLY A 83 -6.72 -0.05 8.11
N GLU A 84 -6.41 0.14 9.40
CA GLU A 84 -6.75 1.38 10.12
C GLU A 84 -5.90 2.58 9.66
N ASP A 85 -4.68 2.34 9.16
CA ASP A 85 -3.80 3.37 8.64
C ASP A 85 -4.06 3.68 7.15
N GLY A 86 -5.08 3.04 6.56
CA GLY A 86 -5.46 3.23 5.16
C GLY A 86 -5.12 2.06 4.24
N PRO A 87 -5.03 2.30 2.93
CA PRO A 87 -4.74 1.27 1.93
C PRO A 87 -3.39 0.61 2.13
N ALA A 88 -3.34 -0.72 2.11
CA ALA A 88 -2.09 -1.48 2.21
C ALA A 88 -1.30 -1.50 0.89
N LEU A 89 -1.95 -1.19 -0.23
CA LEU A 89 -1.34 -1.16 -1.56
C LEU A 89 -1.92 -0.06 -2.45
N VAL A 90 -1.13 0.34 -3.43
CA VAL A 90 -1.51 1.24 -4.52
C VAL A 90 -1.56 0.42 -5.80
N LYS A 91 -2.76 0.21 -6.37
CA LYS A 91 -2.91 -0.59 -7.60
C LYS A 91 -2.09 0.03 -8.74
N GLY A 92 -1.29 -0.79 -9.41
CA GLY A 92 -0.42 -0.37 -10.49
C GLY A 92 0.92 0.23 -10.04
N ASP A 93 1.16 0.36 -8.73
CA ASP A 93 2.41 0.93 -8.20
C ASP A 93 2.88 0.18 -6.95
N SER A 94 3.66 -0.86 -7.17
CA SER A 94 4.21 -1.68 -6.09
C SER A 94 5.22 -0.92 -5.23
N ALA A 95 5.93 0.06 -5.80
CA ALA A 95 6.93 0.83 -5.08
C ALA A 95 6.31 1.80 -4.05
N LYS A 96 5.06 2.23 -4.27
CA LYS A 96 4.30 3.06 -3.33
C LYS A 96 3.39 2.25 -2.40
N SER A 97 3.44 0.94 -2.48
CA SER A 97 2.59 0.06 -1.69
C SER A 97 3.22 -0.28 -0.34
N VAL A 98 2.56 0.11 0.76
CA VAL A 98 3.03 -0.11 2.14
C VAL A 98 3.33 -1.58 2.40
N VAL A 99 2.49 -2.49 1.90
CA VAL A 99 2.72 -3.93 2.04
C VAL A 99 4.07 -4.35 1.46
N VAL A 100 4.52 -3.77 0.35
CA VAL A 100 5.81 -4.10 -0.27
C VAL A 100 6.97 -3.56 0.57
N ALA A 101 6.87 -2.33 1.07
CA ALA A 101 7.85 -1.76 1.99
C ALA A 101 8.06 -2.66 3.21
N ASN A 102 6.96 -3.01 3.87
CA ASN A 102 6.97 -3.78 5.10
C ASN A 102 7.53 -5.20 4.91
N VAL A 103 7.12 -5.93 3.86
CA VAL A 103 7.63 -7.29 3.60
C VAL A 103 9.05 -7.30 3.03
N SER A 104 9.52 -6.18 2.50
CA SER A 104 10.92 -6.01 2.07
C SER A 104 11.84 -5.55 3.20
N HIS A 105 11.29 -5.35 4.40
CA HIS A 105 12.00 -4.80 5.55
C HIS A 105 12.70 -3.47 5.19
N GLN A 106 11.96 -2.59 4.53
CA GLN A 106 12.40 -1.25 4.19
C GLN A 106 11.61 -0.21 5.01
N GLY A 107 12.29 0.88 5.37
CA GLY A 107 11.70 1.93 6.18
C GLY A 107 11.84 1.68 7.67
N ASP A 108 10.79 1.97 8.46
CA ASP A 108 10.81 1.84 9.91
C ASP A 108 10.83 0.35 10.32
N PRO A 109 11.79 -0.08 11.18
CA PRO A 109 11.84 -1.45 11.68
C PRO A 109 10.57 -1.91 12.40
N ASP A 110 9.80 -1.01 13.01
CA ASP A 110 8.55 -1.34 13.69
C ASP A 110 7.44 -1.76 12.72
N ASP A 111 7.60 -1.42 11.44
CA ASP A 111 6.67 -1.79 10.37
C ASP A 111 7.06 -3.08 9.63
N TYR A 112 8.20 -3.69 9.95
CA TYR A 112 8.66 -4.90 9.25
C TYR A 112 7.70 -6.06 9.41
N MET A 113 7.42 -6.73 8.29
CA MET A 113 6.49 -7.87 8.25
C MET A 113 7.11 -9.07 7.51
N PRO A 114 7.09 -10.27 8.11
CA PRO A 114 6.76 -10.53 9.51
C PRO A 114 7.72 -9.80 10.45
N PRO A 115 7.29 -9.41 11.66
CA PRO A 115 8.21 -8.83 12.64
C PRO A 115 9.39 -9.76 12.94
N PRO A 116 10.61 -9.26 13.09
CA PRO A 116 11.79 -10.11 13.34
C PRO A 116 11.69 -10.98 14.59
N ASP A 117 10.97 -10.49 15.61
CA ASP A 117 10.75 -11.14 16.91
C ASP A 117 9.40 -11.85 17.03
N ASN A 118 8.75 -12.19 15.88
CA ASN A 118 7.44 -12.81 15.92
C ASN A 118 7.43 -14.18 16.60
N LYS A 119 6.53 -14.36 17.57
CA LYS A 119 6.42 -15.60 18.37
C LYS A 119 6.03 -16.84 17.57
N ALA A 120 5.52 -16.65 16.35
CA ALA A 120 5.14 -17.75 15.46
C ALA A 120 6.30 -18.28 14.63
N ASN A 121 7.51 -17.73 14.78
CA ASN A 121 8.71 -18.11 14.04
C ASN A 121 8.51 -18.07 12.50
N ILE A 122 7.75 -17.10 12.02
CA ILE A 122 7.51 -16.91 10.59
C ILE A 122 8.74 -16.23 10.01
N ALA A 123 9.38 -16.91 9.04
CA ALA A 123 10.52 -16.36 8.34
C ALA A 123 10.13 -15.17 7.43
N PRO A 124 11.04 -14.20 7.20
CA PRO A 124 10.87 -13.18 6.19
C PRO A 124 10.54 -13.77 4.82
N LEU A 125 9.82 -13.03 4.00
CA LEU A 125 9.53 -13.43 2.62
C LEU A 125 10.81 -13.48 1.78
N THR A 126 10.86 -14.43 0.85
CA THR A 126 11.98 -14.50 -0.11
C THR A 126 11.86 -13.37 -1.15
N LYS A 127 12.97 -13.06 -1.82
CA LYS A 127 12.97 -12.05 -2.90
C LYS A 127 11.99 -12.41 -4.02
N GLU A 128 11.84 -13.69 -4.32
CA GLU A 128 10.92 -14.20 -5.33
C GLU A 128 9.46 -13.99 -4.92
N GLN A 129 9.13 -14.23 -3.65
CA GLN A 129 7.79 -13.99 -3.13
C GLN A 129 7.45 -12.49 -3.15
N ILE A 130 8.38 -11.65 -2.73
CA ILE A 130 8.22 -10.19 -2.80
C ILE A 130 8.07 -9.75 -4.25
N GLY A 131 8.91 -10.27 -5.16
CA GLY A 131 8.83 -9.99 -6.59
C GLY A 131 7.48 -10.37 -7.20
N LEU A 132 6.88 -11.48 -6.74
CA LEU A 132 5.56 -11.92 -7.20
C LEU A 132 4.43 -11.00 -6.68
N ILE A 133 4.52 -10.57 -5.42
CA ILE A 133 3.59 -9.57 -4.86
C ILE A 133 3.69 -8.26 -5.63
N ARG A 134 4.89 -7.81 -5.97
CA ARG A 134 5.11 -6.61 -6.78
C ARG A 134 4.46 -6.75 -8.16
N ALA A 135 4.73 -7.84 -8.86
CA ALA A 135 4.15 -8.09 -10.18
C ALA A 135 2.62 -8.12 -10.15
N TRP A 136 2.02 -8.71 -9.11
CA TRP A 136 0.58 -8.70 -8.92
C TRP A 136 0.03 -7.28 -8.76
N ILE A 137 0.66 -6.46 -7.93
CA ILE A 137 0.24 -5.06 -7.69
C ILE A 137 0.37 -4.25 -8.98
N ASP A 138 1.54 -4.34 -9.67
CA ASP A 138 1.84 -3.59 -10.89
C ASP A 138 0.88 -3.96 -12.03
N GLN A 139 0.35 -5.20 -12.04
CA GLN A 139 -0.67 -5.67 -12.98
C GLN A 139 -2.11 -5.32 -12.56
N GLY A 140 -2.28 -4.50 -11.52
CA GLY A 140 -3.57 -3.95 -11.10
C GLY A 140 -4.25 -4.68 -9.95
N ALA A 141 -3.57 -5.59 -9.26
CA ALA A 141 -4.02 -6.27 -8.05
C ALA A 141 -5.42 -6.92 -8.22
N LYS A 142 -5.53 -7.89 -9.12
CA LYS A 142 -6.77 -8.61 -9.47
C LYS A 142 -6.84 -10.00 -8.81
#